data_77767cc81ad7845ba34e31defd65a3c7
#
_entry.id   77767cc81ad7845ba34e31defd65a3c7
#
_cell.length_a   1.000
_cell.length_b   1.000
_cell.length_c   1.000
_cell.angle_alpha   90.00
_cell.angle_beta   90.00
_cell.angle_gamma   90.00
#
_symmetry.space_group_name_H-M   'P 1'
#
loop_
_entity.id
_entity.type
_entity.pdbx_description
1 polymer ?
#
loop_
_entity_poly.entity_id
_entity_poly.type
_entity_poly.pdbx_seq_one_letter_code
_entity_poly.pdbx_strand_id
1 'polypeptide(L)'
;MKNVKFYICPHCGNIVEMVNDAGVKPFCCGQKMQELVPGSVDASHEKHVPDVKVSEGAVEVNVGSVNHPMEEVHWIEWVQLVTDKGSYRKWLNPGEAPNVKFLFGEEKPIAVYAYCNLHGLWKNEIN
;
A
#
# COMPACT_ATOMS: atom_id res chain seq x y z
N MET A 1 17.38 6.49 -3.36
CA MET A 1 16.03 6.01 -3.66
C MET A 1 15.01 6.94 -3.03
N LYS A 2 13.91 7.18 -3.73
CA LYS A 2 12.83 8.00 -3.16
C LYS A 2 12.09 7.22 -2.09
N ASN A 3 11.87 7.85 -0.94
CA ASN A 3 10.94 7.34 0.04
C ASN A 3 9.52 7.62 -0.43
N VAL A 4 8.69 6.59 -0.42
CA VAL A 4 7.28 6.72 -0.78
C VAL A 4 6.52 7.24 0.44
N LYS A 5 5.74 8.31 0.25
CA LYS A 5 4.90 8.89 1.29
C LYS A 5 3.48 9.04 0.81
N PHE A 6 2.56 8.69 1.68
CA PHE A 6 1.13 8.85 1.46
C PHE A 6 0.54 9.71 2.57
N TYR A 7 -0.44 10.53 2.22
CA TYR A 7 -1.20 11.33 3.18
C TYR A 7 -2.68 11.09 3.01
N ILE A 8 -3.42 11.17 4.09
CA ILE A 8 -4.87 11.05 4.09
C ILE A 8 -5.50 12.30 4.71
N CYS A 9 -6.61 12.75 4.11
CA CYS A 9 -7.44 13.78 4.71
C CYS A 9 -8.34 13.13 5.77
N PRO A 10 -8.25 13.53 7.05
CA PRO A 10 -9.08 12.90 8.08
C PRO A 10 -10.57 13.28 7.96
N HIS A 11 -10.89 14.29 7.14
CA HIS A 11 -12.29 14.73 6.96
C HIS A 11 -12.95 14.01 5.78
N CYS A 12 -12.36 14.07 4.58
CA CYS A 12 -13.01 13.52 3.38
C CYS A 12 -12.46 12.15 2.95
N GLY A 13 -11.32 11.71 3.49
CA GLY A 13 -10.72 10.43 3.16
C GLY A 13 -9.88 10.41 1.89
N ASN A 14 -9.63 11.57 1.26
CA ASN A 14 -8.70 11.62 0.12
C ASN A 14 -7.34 11.10 0.53
N ILE A 15 -6.75 10.24 -0.31
CA ILE A 15 -5.38 9.76 -0.14
C ILE A 15 -4.56 10.27 -1.31
N VAL A 16 -3.40 10.85 -1.00
CA VAL A 16 -2.45 11.32 -2.03
C VAL A 16 -1.10 10.67 -1.80
N GLU A 17 -0.42 10.39 -2.89
CA GLU A 17 0.97 9.96 -2.87
C GLU A 17 1.85 11.14 -3.29
N MET A 18 2.93 11.38 -2.55
CA MET A 18 3.85 12.46 -2.86
C MET A 18 4.81 12.03 -3.97
N VAL A 19 4.55 12.47 -5.19
CA VAL A 19 5.46 12.24 -6.33
C VAL A 19 6.78 12.97 -6.09
N ASN A 20 6.69 14.21 -5.61
CA ASN A 20 7.81 14.97 -5.11
C ASN A 20 7.46 15.45 -3.70
N ASP A 21 8.36 15.21 -2.76
CA ASP A 21 8.17 15.63 -1.38
C ASP A 21 9.12 16.80 -1.09
N ALA A 22 8.55 18.00 -1.00
CA ALA A 22 9.29 19.21 -0.67
C ALA A 22 9.40 19.46 0.85
N GLY A 23 8.91 18.51 1.66
CA GLY A 23 8.91 18.62 3.11
C GLY A 23 7.73 19.39 3.69
N VAL A 24 6.74 19.72 2.87
CA VAL A 24 5.54 20.43 3.29
C VAL A 24 4.33 19.53 3.16
N LYS A 25 3.54 19.42 4.22
CA LYS A 25 2.33 18.59 4.21
C LYS A 25 1.26 19.21 3.32
N PRO A 26 0.57 18.39 2.51
CA PRO A 26 -0.59 18.90 1.75
C PRO A 26 -1.74 19.27 2.68
N PHE A 27 -2.60 20.16 2.21
CA PHE A 27 -3.84 20.54 2.89
C PHE A 27 -5.03 20.00 2.12
N CYS A 28 -6.05 19.58 2.84
CA CYS A 28 -7.32 19.16 2.27
C CYS A 28 -8.42 19.47 3.28
N CYS A 29 -9.57 19.95 2.81
CA CYS A 29 -10.69 20.34 3.68
C CYS A 29 -10.27 21.35 4.77
N GLY A 30 -9.38 22.29 4.42
CA GLY A 30 -8.97 23.38 5.31
C GLY A 30 -8.00 22.96 6.41
N GLN A 31 -7.42 21.79 6.36
CA GLN A 31 -6.48 21.32 7.39
C GLN A 31 -5.34 20.50 6.78
N LYS A 32 -4.26 20.35 7.54
CA LYS A 32 -3.15 19.51 7.13
C LYS A 32 -3.59 18.06 7.02
N MET A 33 -3.19 17.40 5.95
CA MET A 33 -3.38 15.96 5.83
C MET A 33 -2.45 15.22 6.79
N GLN A 34 -2.84 14.01 7.15
CA GLN A 34 -2.07 13.15 8.04
C GLN A 34 -1.24 12.17 7.24
N GLU A 35 0.01 11.98 7.62
CA GLU A 35 0.83 10.95 6.98
C GLU A 35 0.32 9.56 7.34
N LEU A 36 0.18 8.70 6.33
CA LEU A 36 -0.09 7.29 6.52
C LEU A 36 1.23 6.57 6.81
N VAL A 37 1.48 6.29 8.08
CA VAL A 37 2.69 5.58 8.51
C VAL A 37 2.41 4.08 8.51
N PRO A 38 3.14 3.27 7.72
CA PRO A 38 2.86 1.85 7.64
C PRO A 38 2.97 1.15 9.00
N GLY A 39 1.99 0.30 9.30
CA GLY A 39 1.98 -0.49 10.54
C GLY A 39 1.72 0.30 11.80
N SER A 40 1.22 1.54 11.70
CA SER A 40 0.97 2.39 12.87
C SER A 40 -0.35 2.10 13.59
N VAL A 41 -1.24 1.35 12.96
CA VAL A 41 -2.53 0.96 13.54
C VAL A 41 -2.38 -0.42 14.18
N ASP A 42 -2.91 -0.58 15.40
CA ASP A 42 -2.90 -1.87 16.09
C ASP A 42 -3.92 -2.82 15.47
N ALA A 43 -3.43 -3.79 14.73
CA ALA A 43 -4.23 -4.80 14.04
C ALA A 43 -3.36 -6.03 13.75
N SER A 44 -3.99 -7.10 13.26
CA SER A 44 -3.32 -8.37 12.97
C SER A 44 -2.27 -8.23 11.87
N HIS A 45 -1.00 -8.46 12.20
CA HIS A 45 0.10 -8.44 11.24
C HIS A 45 -0.04 -9.52 10.17
N GLU A 46 -0.44 -10.74 10.55
CA GLU A 46 -0.54 -11.86 9.61
C GLU A 46 -1.62 -11.65 8.53
N LYS A 47 -2.60 -10.76 8.78
CA LYS A 47 -3.65 -10.44 7.80
C LYS A 47 -3.38 -9.17 7.01
N HIS A 48 -2.45 -8.33 7.46
CA HIS A 48 -2.25 -6.99 6.89
C HIS A 48 -0.90 -6.80 6.22
N VAL A 49 0.17 -7.39 6.77
CA VAL A 49 1.49 -7.27 6.16
C VAL A 49 1.50 -8.09 4.86
N PRO A 50 1.79 -7.45 3.71
CA PRO A 50 1.83 -8.18 2.44
C PRO A 50 2.84 -9.32 2.48
N ASP A 51 2.40 -10.51 2.08
CA ASP A 51 3.27 -11.67 1.90
C ASP A 51 3.75 -11.66 0.45
N VAL A 52 5.06 -11.65 0.23
CA VAL A 52 5.65 -11.33 -1.06
C VAL A 52 6.51 -12.48 -1.55
N LYS A 53 6.30 -12.89 -2.81
CA LYS A 53 7.16 -13.83 -3.51
C LYS A 53 7.75 -13.15 -4.74
N VAL A 54 9.07 -13.05 -4.76
CA VAL A 54 9.80 -12.43 -5.87
C VAL A 54 10.33 -13.51 -6.78
N SER A 55 10.09 -13.35 -8.08
CA SER A 55 10.69 -14.18 -9.13
C SER A 55 11.24 -13.26 -10.21
N GLU A 56 11.86 -13.82 -11.25
CA GLU A 56 12.40 -13.00 -12.32
C GLU A 56 11.28 -12.25 -13.04
N GLY A 57 11.33 -10.92 -13.01
CA GLY A 57 10.36 -10.06 -13.68
C GLY A 57 8.97 -10.03 -13.07
N ALA A 58 8.77 -10.63 -11.88
CA ALA A 58 7.46 -10.70 -11.27
C ALA A 58 7.52 -10.66 -9.75
N VAL A 59 6.48 -10.06 -9.15
CA VAL A 59 6.23 -10.11 -7.71
C VAL A 59 4.79 -10.56 -7.50
N GLU A 60 4.61 -11.64 -6.76
CA GLU A 60 3.29 -12.10 -6.33
C GLU A 60 3.06 -11.68 -4.88
N VAL A 61 1.90 -11.10 -4.62
CA VAL A 61 1.55 -10.57 -3.30
C VAL A 61 0.24 -11.19 -2.83
N ASN A 62 0.26 -11.71 -1.61
CA ASN A 62 -0.96 -12.08 -0.90
C ASN A 62 -1.07 -11.23 0.36
N VAL A 63 -2.22 -10.64 0.60
CA VAL A 63 -2.42 -9.82 1.80
C VAL A 63 -3.29 -10.59 2.77
N GLY A 64 -2.71 -11.13 3.82
CA GLY A 64 -1.30 -11.29 4.17
C GLY A 64 -0.93 -12.76 4.14
N SER A 65 -0.06 -13.26 5.02
CA SER A 65 0.21 -14.70 5.15
C SER A 65 -1.07 -15.47 5.51
N VAL A 66 -1.97 -14.84 6.23
CA VAL A 66 -3.36 -15.26 6.41
C VAL A 66 -4.24 -14.26 5.64
N ASN A 67 -5.15 -14.74 4.81
CA ASN A 67 -5.93 -13.89 3.94
C ASN A 67 -6.71 -12.82 4.70
N HIS A 68 -6.54 -11.57 4.28
CA HIS A 68 -7.32 -10.44 4.77
C HIS A 68 -8.76 -10.55 4.29
N PRO A 69 -9.75 -10.13 5.11
CA PRO A 69 -11.14 -10.03 4.65
C PRO A 69 -11.27 -9.16 3.40
N MET A 70 -12.20 -9.54 2.54
CA MET A 70 -12.51 -8.79 1.32
C MET A 70 -14.03 -8.58 1.23
N GLU A 71 -14.57 -7.85 2.21
CA GLU A 71 -15.99 -7.55 2.37
C GLU A 71 -16.26 -6.07 2.09
N GLU A 72 -17.48 -5.70 1.75
CA GLU A 72 -17.84 -4.31 1.40
C GLU A 72 -17.46 -3.30 2.48
N VAL A 73 -17.51 -3.70 3.75
CA VAL A 73 -17.20 -2.81 4.87
C VAL A 73 -15.74 -2.93 5.34
N HIS A 74 -15.03 -3.95 4.88
CA HIS A 74 -13.67 -4.22 5.33
C HIS A 74 -12.89 -4.98 4.25
N TRP A 75 -12.03 -4.27 3.51
CA TRP A 75 -11.23 -4.91 2.44
C TRP A 75 -9.91 -4.19 2.22
N ILE A 76 -9.00 -4.85 1.53
CA ILE A 76 -7.79 -4.22 1.00
C ILE A 76 -8.18 -3.47 -0.26
N GLU A 77 -8.05 -2.15 -0.24
CA GLU A 77 -8.47 -1.30 -1.36
C GLU A 77 -7.47 -1.31 -2.51
N TRP A 78 -6.19 -1.38 -2.19
CA TRP A 78 -5.14 -1.40 -3.20
C TRP A 78 -3.84 -1.99 -2.66
N VAL A 79 -3.01 -2.45 -3.58
CA VAL A 79 -1.65 -2.96 -3.33
C VAL A 79 -0.71 -2.23 -4.29
N GLN A 80 0.44 -1.82 -3.78
CA GLN A 80 1.44 -1.09 -4.58
C GLN A 80 2.82 -1.71 -4.42
N LEU A 81 3.43 -2.05 -5.57
CA LEU A 81 4.83 -2.44 -5.65
C LEU A 81 5.66 -1.19 -5.91
N VAL A 82 6.74 -1.03 -5.15
CA VAL A 82 7.74 0.01 -5.39
C VAL A 82 9.02 -0.64 -5.86
N THR A 83 9.57 -0.14 -6.96
CA THR A 83 10.86 -0.57 -7.50
C THR A 83 11.85 0.59 -7.48
N ASP A 84 13.11 0.33 -7.89
CA ASP A 84 14.11 1.40 -8.04
C ASP A 84 13.82 2.36 -9.19
N LYS A 85 12.84 2.05 -10.04
CA LYS A 85 12.48 2.88 -11.22
C LYS A 85 11.09 3.50 -11.13
N GLY A 86 10.25 3.05 -10.23
CA GLY A 86 8.89 3.56 -10.15
C GLY A 86 8.00 2.73 -9.26
N SER A 87 6.71 2.81 -9.50
CA SER A 87 5.74 2.04 -8.73
C SER A 87 4.58 1.58 -9.60
N TYR A 88 3.94 0.52 -9.13
CA TYR A 88 2.84 -0.15 -9.81
C TYR A 88 1.72 -0.34 -8.80
N ARG A 89 0.51 0.12 -9.10
CA ARG A 89 -0.63 -0.01 -8.18
C ARG A 89 -1.75 -0.79 -8.83
N LYS A 90 -2.33 -1.70 -8.04
CA LYS A 90 -3.56 -2.39 -8.44
C LYS A 90 -4.62 -2.18 -7.38
N TRP A 91 -5.82 -1.81 -7.81
CA TRP A 91 -6.98 -1.72 -6.93
C TRP A 91 -7.66 -3.07 -6.84
N LEU A 92 -8.22 -3.34 -5.66
CA LEU A 92 -9.02 -4.52 -5.40
C LEU A 92 -10.42 -4.09 -5.01
N ASN A 93 -11.39 -4.95 -5.30
CA ASN A 93 -12.78 -4.74 -4.91
C ASN A 93 -13.21 -5.79 -3.88
N PRO A 94 -14.22 -5.49 -3.05
CA PRO A 94 -14.81 -6.49 -2.19
C PRO A 94 -15.25 -7.72 -3.00
N GLY A 95 -15.03 -8.90 -2.45
CA GLY A 95 -15.35 -10.17 -3.11
C GLY A 95 -14.22 -10.74 -3.97
N GLU A 96 -13.20 -9.92 -4.30
CA GLU A 96 -12.02 -10.43 -4.98
C GLU A 96 -11.04 -11.05 -3.97
N ALA A 97 -10.17 -11.94 -4.43
CA ALA A 97 -9.12 -12.50 -3.57
C ALA A 97 -8.08 -11.42 -3.22
N PRO A 98 -7.51 -11.43 -2.00
CA PRO A 98 -6.54 -10.41 -1.59
C PRO A 98 -5.13 -10.74 -2.12
N ASN A 99 -5.02 -11.01 -3.41
CA ASN A 99 -3.74 -11.28 -4.05
C ASN A 99 -3.64 -10.60 -5.40
N VAL A 100 -2.42 -10.22 -5.75
CA VAL A 100 -2.11 -9.58 -7.03
C VAL A 100 -0.76 -10.07 -7.52
N LYS A 101 -0.55 -9.94 -8.83
CA LYS A 101 0.74 -10.21 -9.46
C LYS A 101 1.16 -8.97 -10.23
N PHE A 102 2.38 -8.50 -9.97
CA PHE A 102 3.00 -7.42 -10.72
C PHE A 102 4.03 -7.99 -11.66
N LEU A 103 3.99 -7.56 -12.91
CA LEU A 103 5.04 -7.83 -13.90
C LEU A 103 5.82 -6.55 -14.12
N PHE A 104 7.13 -6.64 -14.15
CA PHE A 104 8.00 -5.48 -14.36
C PHE A 104 9.18 -5.87 -15.23
N GLY A 105 9.89 -4.87 -15.76
CA GLY A 105 11.06 -5.08 -16.61
C GLY A 105 12.34 -5.27 -15.79
N GLU A 106 13.41 -4.64 -16.27
CA GLU A 106 14.72 -4.72 -15.61
C GLU A 106 14.79 -3.72 -14.45
N GLU A 107 14.03 -4.01 -13.39
CA GLU A 107 13.92 -3.18 -12.21
C GLU A 107 14.16 -4.02 -10.98
N LYS A 108 14.53 -3.36 -9.89
CA LYS A 108 14.73 -4.02 -8.61
C LYS A 108 13.53 -3.73 -7.71
N PRO A 109 12.76 -4.74 -7.32
CA PRO A 109 11.67 -4.53 -6.36
C PRO A 109 12.22 -4.17 -4.99
N ILE A 110 11.60 -3.21 -4.32
CA ILE A 110 12.07 -2.63 -3.05
C ILE A 110 11.10 -2.90 -1.93
N ALA A 111 9.80 -2.68 -2.15
CA ALA A 111 8.80 -2.80 -1.11
C ALA A 111 7.42 -3.01 -1.71
N VAL A 112 6.53 -3.60 -0.92
CA VAL A 112 5.12 -3.71 -1.25
C VAL A 112 4.31 -3.06 -0.14
N TYR A 113 3.33 -2.24 -0.53
CA TYR A 113 2.38 -1.61 0.36
C TYR A 113 0.98 -2.18 0.11
N ALA A 114 0.19 -2.26 1.16
CA ALA A 114 -1.23 -2.59 1.07
C ALA A 114 -2.03 -1.66 1.97
N TYR A 115 -3.19 -1.23 1.48
CA TYR A 115 -4.06 -0.33 2.24
C TYR A 115 -5.38 -0.99 2.57
N CYS A 116 -5.66 -1.07 3.89
CA CYS A 116 -6.92 -1.54 4.43
C CYS A 116 -7.80 -0.34 4.80
N ASN A 117 -9.06 -0.34 4.39
CA ASN A 117 -9.95 0.79 4.66
C ASN A 117 -10.18 1.06 6.16
N LEU A 118 -10.04 0.04 7.01
CA LEU A 118 -10.22 0.18 8.46
C LEU A 118 -8.91 0.29 9.23
N HIS A 119 -7.85 -0.38 8.78
CA HIS A 119 -6.62 -0.51 9.55
C HIS A 119 -5.40 0.16 8.90
N GLY A 120 -5.61 0.94 7.86
CA GLY A 120 -4.58 1.80 7.29
C GLY A 120 -3.57 1.10 6.40
N LEU A 121 -2.37 1.69 6.34
CA LEU A 121 -1.31 1.29 5.43
C LEU A 121 -0.37 0.28 6.08
N TRP A 122 0.02 -0.73 5.31
CA TRP A 122 0.95 -1.78 5.72
C TRP A 122 2.03 -1.97 4.68
N LYS A 123 3.19 -2.45 5.10
CA LYS A 123 4.36 -2.52 4.24
C LYS A 123 5.16 -3.79 4.51
N ASN A 124 5.73 -4.36 3.46
CA ASN A 124 6.78 -5.36 3.54
C ASN A 124 7.95 -4.92 2.67
N GLU A 125 9.13 -4.83 3.27
CA GLU A 125 10.35 -4.49 2.54
C GLU A 125 10.94 -5.73 1.88
N ILE A 126 11.42 -5.56 0.66
CA ILE A 126 12.04 -6.65 -0.12
C ILE A 126 13.55 -6.45 -0.07
N ASN A 127 14.23 -7.47 0.41
CA ASN A 127 15.70 -7.44 0.50
C ASN A 127 16.36 -8.22 -0.63
#